data_3345af872056d541d92ab38df07ff50e
#
_entry.id   3345af872056d541d92ab38df07ff50e
#
_cell.length_a   1.000
_cell.length_b   1.000
_cell.length_c   1.000
_cell.angle_alpha   90.00
_cell.angle_beta   90.00
_cell.angle_gamma   90.00
#
_symmetry.space_group_name_H-M   'P 1'
#
loop_
_entity.id
_entity.type
_entity.pdbx_description
1 polymer ?
#
loop_
_entity_poly.entity_id
_entity_poly.type
_entity_poly.pdbx_seq_one_letter_code
_entity_poly.pdbx_strand_id
1 'polypeptide(L)'
;MIIQRLTDFIWVGLDSVLNETHIEQVARIFYALRTSLEKLRSYYENLKPAGNSPAPSRYFPCFTTYSYGDKVVQFEYVGFLEHGLDCTILRARTCAYPAQDIVVKFVDHYGERAHRLLAENGLAPTLLYHGSPSLDKEFSSHPLSMVVMDYIDGDTLDFARKKKRLDEKTTEIVRSKVLRAIELLHLNGLVFGEG
;
A
#
# COMPACT_ATOMS: atom_id res chain seq x y z
N MET A 1 -6.87 -1.25 10.45
CA MET A 1 -8.23 -0.66 10.35
C MET A 1 -8.05 0.67 9.65
N ILE A 2 -8.62 0.85 8.48
CA ILE A 2 -8.56 2.12 7.73
C ILE A 2 -9.77 2.94 8.19
N ILE A 3 -9.52 4.11 8.77
CA ILE A 3 -10.57 5.07 9.13
C ILE A 3 -10.52 6.16 8.07
N GLN A 4 -11.56 6.24 7.25
CA GLN A 4 -11.70 7.27 6.24
C GLN A 4 -12.77 8.26 6.67
N ARG A 5 -12.46 9.56 6.53
CA ARG A 5 -13.41 10.63 6.73
C ARG A 5 -14.42 10.62 5.58
N LEU A 6 -15.71 10.50 5.89
CA LEU A 6 -16.78 10.42 4.89
C LEU A 6 -17.22 11.80 4.36
N THR A 7 -17.01 12.85 5.14
CA THR A 7 -17.40 14.22 4.78
C THR A 7 -16.57 15.23 5.55
N ASP A 8 -16.49 16.44 5.05
CA ASP A 8 -15.95 17.59 5.81
C ASP A 8 -16.87 17.98 6.96
N PHE A 9 -16.37 18.84 7.86
CA PHE A 9 -17.21 19.37 8.93
C PHE A 9 -18.40 20.11 8.35
N ILE A 10 -19.61 19.61 8.69
CA ILE A 10 -20.85 20.26 8.32
C ILE A 10 -21.32 21.01 9.55
N TRP A 11 -21.33 22.34 9.49
CA TRP A 11 -21.87 23.18 10.53
C TRP A 11 -23.39 23.09 10.50
N VAL A 12 -24.00 22.60 11.57
CA VAL A 12 -25.48 22.52 11.74
C VAL A 12 -25.92 23.57 12.75
N GLY A 13 -25.41 24.78 12.63
CA GLY A 13 -25.79 25.87 13.50
C GLY A 13 -27.19 26.46 13.12
N LEU A 14 -27.83 27.10 14.09
CA LEU A 14 -29.15 27.78 13.93
C LEU A 14 -29.08 29.07 13.08
N ASP A 15 -28.13 29.20 12.18
CA ASP A 15 -28.03 30.36 11.32
C ASP A 15 -29.09 30.28 10.22
N SER A 16 -29.89 31.34 10.07
CA SER A 16 -31.01 31.42 9.14
C SER A 16 -30.65 31.34 7.65
N VAL A 17 -29.39 31.12 7.35
CA VAL A 17 -28.83 30.96 6.00
C VAL A 17 -28.38 29.53 5.76
N LEU A 18 -28.97 28.53 6.42
CA LEU A 18 -28.81 27.13 5.98
C LEU A 18 -29.46 27.01 4.61
N ASN A 19 -28.62 27.19 3.61
CA ASN A 19 -28.94 27.05 2.22
C ASN A 19 -29.57 25.65 2.02
N GLU A 20 -30.74 25.56 1.39
CA GLU A 20 -31.42 24.29 1.07
C GLU A 20 -30.47 23.24 0.53
N THR A 21 -29.44 23.67 -0.22
CA THR A 21 -28.36 22.81 -0.75
C THR A 21 -27.59 22.09 0.34
N HIS A 22 -27.31 22.72 1.48
CA HIS A 22 -26.60 22.04 2.59
C HIS A 22 -27.49 21.02 3.29
N ILE A 23 -28.78 21.33 3.46
CA ILE A 23 -29.76 20.40 4.03
C ILE A 23 -29.91 19.19 3.13
N GLU A 24 -30.02 19.38 1.82
CA GLU A 24 -30.06 18.27 0.85
C GLU A 24 -28.78 17.42 0.89
N GLN A 25 -27.61 18.06 0.98
CA GLN A 25 -26.33 17.34 1.05
C GLN A 25 -26.25 16.48 2.31
N VAL A 26 -26.61 17.02 3.47
CA VAL A 26 -26.67 16.28 4.74
C VAL A 26 -27.69 15.14 4.64
N ALA A 27 -28.88 15.42 4.11
CA ALA A 27 -29.91 14.39 3.92
C ALA A 27 -29.43 13.25 3.02
N ARG A 28 -28.73 13.54 1.93
CA ARG A 28 -28.15 12.53 1.02
C ARG A 28 -27.11 11.67 1.73
N ILE A 29 -26.25 12.29 2.57
CA ILE A 29 -25.22 11.56 3.34
C ILE A 29 -25.90 10.61 4.33
N PHE A 30 -26.88 11.07 5.09
CA PHE A 30 -27.62 10.22 6.03
C PHE A 30 -28.41 9.13 5.34
N TYR A 31 -29.01 9.41 4.19
CA TYR A 31 -29.69 8.40 3.37
C TYR A 31 -28.73 7.33 2.89
N ALA A 32 -27.56 7.73 2.37
CA ALA A 32 -26.53 6.79 1.92
C ALA A 32 -26.01 5.93 3.08
N LEU A 33 -25.76 6.55 4.25
CA LEU A 33 -25.33 5.85 5.46
C LEU A 33 -26.39 4.82 5.91
N ARG A 34 -27.66 5.22 6.00
CA ARG A 34 -28.76 4.34 6.36
C ARG A 34 -28.83 3.16 5.40
N THR A 35 -28.84 3.43 4.09
CA THR A 35 -28.91 2.39 3.06
C THR A 35 -27.74 1.42 3.15
N SER A 36 -26.53 1.94 3.42
CA SER A 36 -25.33 1.12 3.61
C SER A 36 -25.43 0.24 4.86
N LEU A 37 -25.95 0.77 5.96
CA LEU A 37 -26.18 0.01 7.19
C LEU A 37 -27.23 -1.09 7.00
N GLU A 38 -28.32 -0.80 6.28
CA GLU A 38 -29.35 -1.80 5.97
C GLU A 38 -28.78 -2.94 5.12
N LYS A 39 -27.96 -2.62 4.09
CA LYS A 39 -27.26 -3.61 3.27
C LYS A 39 -26.27 -4.43 4.10
N LEU A 40 -25.51 -3.78 4.96
CA LEU A 40 -24.54 -4.43 5.84
C LEU A 40 -25.24 -5.38 6.82
N ARG A 41 -26.36 -4.93 7.42
CA ARG A 41 -27.18 -5.75 8.29
C ARG A 41 -27.70 -6.99 7.55
N SER A 42 -28.29 -6.81 6.38
CA SER A 42 -28.78 -7.94 5.54
C SER A 42 -27.64 -8.90 5.17
N TYR A 43 -26.45 -8.37 4.89
CA TYR A 43 -25.28 -9.20 4.64
C TYR A 43 -24.92 -10.06 5.86
N TYR A 44 -24.85 -9.47 7.08
CA TYR A 44 -24.52 -10.22 8.29
C TYR A 44 -25.61 -11.21 8.70
N GLU A 45 -26.89 -10.87 8.50
CA GLU A 45 -28.01 -11.78 8.78
C GLU A 45 -27.98 -13.04 7.89
N ASN A 46 -27.47 -12.89 6.65
CA ASN A 46 -27.32 -13.99 5.70
C ASN A 46 -25.94 -14.66 5.72
N LEU A 47 -25.04 -14.20 6.61
CA LEU A 47 -23.69 -14.75 6.68
C LEU A 47 -23.75 -16.16 7.29
N LYS A 48 -23.37 -17.16 6.48
CA LYS A 48 -23.18 -18.50 7.01
C LYS A 48 -21.98 -18.50 7.96
N PRO A 49 -22.07 -19.16 9.11
CA PRO A 49 -20.92 -19.29 10.01
C PRO A 49 -19.73 -19.82 9.21
N ALA A 50 -18.62 -19.08 9.25
CA ALA A 50 -17.36 -19.58 8.70
C ALA A 50 -16.98 -20.83 9.50
N GLY A 51 -16.55 -21.89 8.79
CA GLY A 51 -15.97 -23.06 9.47
C GLY A 51 -14.87 -22.63 10.44
N ASN A 52 -14.53 -23.47 11.40
CA ASN A 52 -13.68 -23.21 12.57
C ASN A 52 -12.26 -22.68 12.30
N SER A 53 -11.88 -22.47 11.05
CA SER A 53 -10.59 -21.88 10.66
C SER A 53 -10.83 -20.68 9.75
N PRO A 54 -10.47 -19.45 10.17
CA PRO A 54 -10.55 -18.30 9.29
C PRO A 54 -9.60 -18.51 8.11
N ALA A 55 -10.11 -18.33 6.88
CA ALA A 55 -9.27 -18.40 5.69
C ALA A 55 -8.13 -17.36 5.82
N PRO A 56 -6.85 -17.75 5.62
CA PRO A 56 -5.70 -16.84 5.73
C PRO A 56 -5.85 -15.59 4.88
N SER A 57 -6.55 -15.67 3.74
CA SER A 57 -6.85 -14.55 2.84
C SER A 57 -7.59 -13.38 3.50
N ARG A 58 -8.27 -13.59 4.63
CA ARG A 58 -8.99 -12.52 5.36
C ARG A 58 -8.05 -11.49 6.00
N TYR A 59 -6.81 -11.83 6.19
CA TYR A 59 -5.79 -10.95 6.80
C TYR A 59 -5.03 -10.13 5.77
N PHE A 60 -5.22 -10.39 4.48
CA PHE A 60 -4.50 -9.74 3.39
C PHE A 60 -5.44 -8.88 2.55
N PRO A 61 -4.89 -7.87 1.83
CA PRO A 61 -5.65 -7.11 0.85
C PRO A 61 -6.27 -8.03 -0.23
N CYS A 62 -7.38 -7.61 -0.81
CA CYS A 62 -8.05 -8.38 -1.86
C CYS A 62 -7.35 -8.31 -3.23
N PHE A 63 -6.40 -7.39 -3.40
CA PHE A 63 -5.67 -7.20 -4.65
C PHE A 63 -4.55 -8.25 -4.78
N THR A 64 -4.66 -9.13 -5.75
CA THR A 64 -3.73 -10.26 -5.98
C THR A 64 -3.19 -10.31 -7.40
N THR A 65 -3.30 -9.20 -8.14
CA THR A 65 -2.82 -9.09 -9.52
C THR A 65 -2.17 -7.75 -9.78
N TYR A 66 -1.19 -7.72 -10.69
CA TYR A 66 -0.62 -6.48 -11.23
C TYR A 66 -0.28 -6.65 -12.70
N SER A 67 -0.13 -5.53 -13.44
CA SER A 67 0.29 -5.54 -14.84
C SER A 67 1.81 -5.43 -14.95
N TYR A 68 2.42 -6.30 -15.74
CA TYR A 68 3.84 -6.22 -16.10
C TYR A 68 3.97 -6.27 -17.62
N GLY A 69 4.22 -5.11 -18.24
CA GLY A 69 4.04 -4.94 -19.69
C GLY A 69 2.59 -5.24 -20.09
N ASP A 70 2.41 -6.10 -21.08
CA ASP A 70 1.08 -6.51 -21.57
C ASP A 70 0.50 -7.72 -20.83
N LYS A 71 1.17 -8.19 -19.78
CA LYS A 71 0.74 -9.39 -19.03
C LYS A 71 0.17 -9.01 -17.67
N VAL A 72 -0.88 -9.72 -17.27
CA VAL A 72 -1.39 -9.70 -15.90
C VAL A 72 -0.68 -10.81 -15.12
N VAL A 73 -0.02 -10.44 -14.05
CA VAL A 73 0.67 -11.37 -13.14
C VAL A 73 -0.19 -11.54 -11.89
N GLN A 74 -0.52 -12.78 -11.58
CA GLN A 74 -1.22 -13.17 -10.36
C GLN A 74 -0.22 -13.58 -9.28
N PHE A 75 -0.53 -13.24 -8.02
CA PHE A 75 0.30 -13.60 -6.87
C PHE A 75 -0.55 -13.94 -5.64
N GLU A 76 0.06 -14.61 -4.69
CA GLU A 76 -0.51 -14.93 -3.38
C GLU A 76 0.34 -14.33 -2.26
N TYR A 77 -0.32 -13.77 -1.24
CA TYR A 77 0.37 -13.24 -0.07
C TYR A 77 0.91 -14.38 0.79
N VAL A 78 2.16 -14.24 1.21
CA VAL A 78 2.86 -15.20 2.10
C VAL A 78 2.82 -14.73 3.54
N GLY A 79 2.98 -13.42 3.77
CA GLY A 79 3.00 -12.86 5.13
C GLY A 79 3.31 -11.38 5.15
N PHE A 80 3.30 -10.82 6.36
CA PHE A 80 3.74 -9.45 6.60
C PHE A 80 5.25 -9.42 6.79
N LEU A 81 5.92 -8.47 6.16
CA LEU A 81 7.34 -8.20 6.38
C LEU A 81 7.52 -7.18 7.50
N GLU A 82 6.62 -6.22 7.58
CA GLU A 82 6.65 -5.16 8.58
C GLU A 82 5.23 -4.80 8.99
N HIS A 83 5.03 -4.61 10.30
CA HIS A 83 3.77 -4.17 10.89
C HIS A 83 3.97 -2.74 11.42
N GLY A 84 3.71 -1.76 10.57
CA GLY A 84 3.68 -0.35 10.95
C GLY A 84 2.25 0.19 10.93
N LEU A 85 2.00 1.29 11.67
CA LEU A 85 0.71 1.99 11.62
C LEU A 85 0.52 2.71 10.28
N ASP A 86 1.62 3.10 9.64
CA ASP A 86 1.63 3.99 8.47
C ASP A 86 1.94 3.27 7.15
N CYS A 87 2.48 2.06 7.21
CA CYS A 87 2.81 1.29 6.00
C CYS A 87 2.67 -0.21 6.23
N THR A 88 1.93 -0.87 5.36
CA THR A 88 1.81 -2.33 5.36
C THR A 88 2.66 -2.89 4.23
N ILE A 89 3.77 -3.56 4.60
CA ILE A 89 4.66 -4.22 3.66
C ILE A 89 4.42 -5.73 3.72
N LEU A 90 4.11 -6.30 2.58
CA LEU A 90 3.70 -7.69 2.43
C LEU A 90 4.69 -8.46 1.56
N ARG A 91 5.06 -9.66 1.98
CA ARG A 91 5.70 -10.64 1.10
C ARG A 91 4.63 -11.41 0.36
N ALA A 92 4.81 -11.57 -0.93
CA ALA A 92 3.94 -12.35 -1.79
C ALA A 92 4.78 -13.22 -2.74
N ARG A 93 4.13 -14.14 -3.42
CA ARG A 93 4.75 -15.04 -4.40
C ARG A 93 3.92 -15.11 -5.65
N THR A 94 4.54 -14.98 -6.82
CA THR A 94 3.83 -15.08 -8.10
C THR A 94 3.34 -16.50 -8.33
N CYS A 95 2.16 -16.63 -8.96
CA CYS A 95 1.58 -17.92 -9.32
C CYS A 95 2.18 -18.51 -10.62
N ALA A 96 2.97 -17.72 -11.36
CA ALA A 96 3.64 -18.15 -12.58
C ALA A 96 4.82 -19.09 -12.27
N TYR A 97 5.22 -19.89 -13.26
CA TYR A 97 6.42 -20.73 -13.16
C TYR A 97 7.55 -20.13 -14.01
N PRO A 98 8.78 -19.94 -13.45
CA PRO A 98 9.14 -20.14 -12.05
C PRO A 98 8.50 -19.09 -11.13
N ALA A 99 8.05 -19.54 -9.94
CA ALA A 99 7.48 -18.64 -8.95
C ALA A 99 8.55 -17.72 -8.37
N GLN A 100 8.22 -16.42 -8.26
CA GLN A 100 9.12 -15.38 -7.78
C GLN A 100 8.58 -14.78 -6.49
N ASP A 101 9.44 -14.59 -5.50
CA ASP A 101 9.08 -13.84 -4.29
C ASP A 101 9.12 -12.33 -4.60
N ILE A 102 8.10 -11.63 -4.18
CA ILE A 102 7.90 -10.20 -4.41
C ILE A 102 7.49 -9.50 -3.12
N VAL A 103 7.69 -8.19 -3.09
CA VAL A 103 7.19 -7.30 -2.04
C VAL A 103 6.05 -6.48 -2.61
N VAL A 104 4.95 -6.42 -1.87
CA VAL A 104 3.78 -5.60 -2.19
C VAL A 104 3.55 -4.61 -1.06
N LYS A 105 3.38 -3.33 -1.41
CA LYS A 105 3.00 -2.28 -0.45
C LYS A 105 1.96 -1.35 -1.04
N PHE A 106 1.19 -0.72 -0.15
CA PHE A 106 0.17 0.26 -0.50
C PHE A 106 0.54 1.59 0.12
N VAL A 107 0.64 2.64 -0.70
CA VAL A 107 1.16 3.95 -0.31
C VAL A 107 0.34 5.08 -0.93
N ASP A 108 0.25 6.21 -0.24
CA ASP A 108 -0.37 7.42 -0.77
C ASP A 108 0.50 8.09 -1.84
N HIS A 109 1.80 8.17 -1.56
CA HIS A 109 2.78 8.80 -2.44
C HIS A 109 3.96 7.86 -2.68
N TYR A 110 4.49 7.88 -3.89
CA TYR A 110 5.63 7.05 -4.25
C TYR A 110 6.56 7.72 -5.25
N GLY A 111 7.83 7.77 -4.91
CA GLY A 111 8.89 8.32 -5.78
C GLY A 111 9.32 7.32 -6.86
N GLU A 112 8.43 6.97 -7.80
CA GLU A 112 8.71 5.98 -8.85
C GLU A 112 9.99 6.26 -9.63
N ARG A 113 10.19 7.53 -10.05
CA ARG A 113 11.37 7.94 -10.82
C ARG A 113 12.67 7.71 -10.04
N ALA A 114 12.66 8.04 -8.74
CA ALA A 114 13.81 7.81 -7.87
C ALA A 114 14.08 6.31 -7.69
N HIS A 115 13.04 5.53 -7.47
CA HIS A 115 13.18 4.08 -7.32
C HIS A 115 13.76 3.44 -8.59
N ARG A 116 13.21 3.73 -9.76
CA ARG A 116 13.70 3.17 -11.03
C ARG A 116 15.17 3.53 -11.28
N LEU A 117 15.54 4.77 -11.05
CA LEU A 117 16.93 5.23 -11.17
C LEU A 117 17.87 4.44 -10.26
N LEU A 118 17.49 4.24 -9.01
CA LEU A 118 18.29 3.45 -8.05
C LEU A 118 18.35 1.96 -8.43
N ALA A 119 17.24 1.38 -8.88
CA ALA A 119 17.17 -0.01 -9.30
C ALA A 119 18.05 -0.28 -10.53
N GLU A 120 18.04 0.59 -11.53
CA GLU A 120 18.91 0.53 -12.72
C GLU A 120 20.40 0.56 -12.35
N ASN A 121 20.75 1.17 -11.23
CA ASN A 121 22.13 1.26 -10.72
C ASN A 121 22.45 0.20 -9.63
N GLY A 122 21.57 -0.78 -9.42
CA GLY A 122 21.76 -1.85 -8.43
C GLY A 122 21.75 -1.38 -6.97
N LEU A 123 21.08 -0.25 -6.70
CA LEU A 123 20.95 0.36 -5.37
C LEU A 123 19.55 0.22 -4.75
N ALA A 124 18.61 -0.36 -5.50
CA ALA A 124 17.27 -0.71 -5.02
C ALA A 124 16.79 -1.99 -5.70
N PRO A 125 15.76 -2.68 -5.16
CA PRO A 125 15.10 -3.81 -5.82
C PRO A 125 14.49 -3.36 -7.16
N THR A 126 14.30 -4.28 -8.10
CA THR A 126 13.61 -3.97 -9.36
C THR A 126 12.16 -3.59 -9.08
N LEU A 127 11.71 -2.45 -9.59
CA LEU A 127 10.32 -2.03 -9.52
C LEU A 127 9.53 -2.73 -10.63
N LEU A 128 8.62 -3.64 -10.25
CA LEU A 128 7.81 -4.43 -11.17
C LEU A 128 6.51 -3.70 -11.54
N TYR A 129 5.89 -3.03 -10.56
CA TYR A 129 4.64 -2.30 -10.76
C TYR A 129 4.51 -1.11 -9.81
N HIS A 130 3.95 -0.03 -10.33
CA HIS A 130 3.43 1.09 -9.54
C HIS A 130 2.17 1.63 -10.21
N GLY A 131 1.06 1.69 -9.47
CA GLY A 131 -0.20 2.19 -10.02
C GLY A 131 -1.42 1.82 -9.17
N SER A 132 -2.60 1.90 -9.78
CA SER A 132 -3.86 1.53 -9.12
C SER A 132 -3.83 0.06 -8.68
N PRO A 133 -4.28 -0.27 -7.46
CA PRO A 133 -4.34 -1.66 -7.01
C PRO A 133 -5.38 -2.49 -7.76
N SER A 134 -6.36 -1.87 -8.41
CA SER A 134 -7.39 -2.54 -9.20
C SER A 134 -7.13 -2.36 -10.69
N LEU A 135 -7.26 -3.46 -11.43
CA LEU A 135 -7.27 -3.45 -12.90
C LEU A 135 -8.62 -2.95 -13.47
N ASP A 136 -9.67 -2.99 -12.67
CA ASP A 136 -11.00 -2.51 -13.05
C ASP A 136 -11.08 -0.98 -12.89
N LYS A 137 -11.42 -0.29 -13.96
CA LYS A 137 -11.56 1.16 -13.99
C LYS A 137 -12.64 1.70 -13.02
N GLU A 138 -13.63 0.88 -12.66
CA GLU A 138 -14.68 1.24 -11.71
C GLU A 138 -14.14 1.42 -10.28
N PHE A 139 -13.02 0.76 -9.94
CA PHE A 139 -12.34 0.88 -8.64
C PHE A 139 -11.07 1.75 -8.70
N SER A 140 -10.88 2.51 -9.77
CA SER A 140 -9.69 3.36 -9.96
C SER A 140 -9.59 4.54 -8.97
N SER A 141 -10.63 4.78 -8.17
CA SER A 141 -10.66 5.80 -7.12
C SER A 141 -10.10 5.35 -5.77
N HIS A 142 -9.34 4.22 -5.74
CA HIS A 142 -8.69 3.80 -4.51
C HIS A 142 -7.62 4.85 -4.13
N PRO A 143 -7.63 5.35 -2.88
CA PRO A 143 -6.74 6.43 -2.46
C PRO A 143 -5.27 6.03 -2.43
N LEU A 144 -4.97 4.72 -2.36
CA LEU A 144 -3.61 4.19 -2.27
C LEU A 144 -3.15 3.62 -3.61
N SER A 145 -1.89 3.87 -3.95
CA SER A 145 -1.18 3.19 -5.03
C SER A 145 -0.60 1.86 -4.54
N MET A 146 -0.63 0.85 -5.39
CA MET A 146 0.05 -0.41 -5.16
C MET A 146 1.44 -0.38 -5.80
N VAL A 147 2.44 -0.75 -5.02
CA VAL A 147 3.83 -0.87 -5.46
C VAL A 147 4.25 -2.33 -5.33
N VAL A 148 4.77 -2.90 -6.41
CA VAL A 148 5.31 -4.26 -6.44
C VAL A 148 6.77 -4.21 -6.86
N MET A 149 7.63 -4.88 -6.11
CA MET A 149 9.07 -4.93 -6.37
C MET A 149 9.63 -6.32 -6.05
N ASP A 150 10.84 -6.61 -6.53
CA ASP A 150 11.56 -7.83 -6.18
C ASP A 150 11.76 -7.94 -4.67
N TYR A 151 11.60 -9.16 -4.14
CA TYR A 151 11.98 -9.47 -2.77
C TYR A 151 13.48 -9.71 -2.68
N ILE A 152 14.13 -8.96 -1.79
CA ILE A 152 15.54 -9.18 -1.45
C ILE A 152 15.58 -9.93 -0.12
N ASP A 153 16.16 -11.12 -0.13
CA ASP A 153 16.36 -11.89 1.09
C ASP A 153 17.47 -11.26 1.94
N GLY A 154 17.19 -11.03 3.20
CA GLY A 154 18.13 -10.42 4.14
C GLY A 154 17.47 -9.69 5.30
N ASP A 155 18.31 -9.18 6.18
CA ASP A 155 17.90 -8.38 7.34
C ASP A 155 17.91 -6.89 7.00
N THR A 156 17.00 -6.12 7.60
CA THR A 156 17.10 -4.66 7.57
C THR A 156 18.33 -4.19 8.36
N LEU A 157 18.88 -3.04 7.98
CA LEU A 157 20.03 -2.46 8.68
C LEU A 157 19.76 -2.24 10.18
N ASP A 158 18.54 -1.82 10.53
CA ASP A 158 18.14 -1.63 11.93
C ASP A 158 18.12 -2.96 12.70
N PHE A 159 17.56 -4.01 12.10
CA PHE A 159 17.54 -5.33 12.71
C PHE A 159 18.95 -5.90 12.89
N ALA A 160 19.79 -5.79 11.84
CA ALA A 160 21.17 -6.25 11.90
C ALA A 160 21.98 -5.51 12.99
N ARG A 161 21.76 -4.18 13.13
CA ARG A 161 22.35 -3.36 14.20
C ARG A 161 21.89 -3.79 15.59
N LYS A 162 20.59 -3.97 15.79
CA LYS A 162 20.02 -4.43 17.07
C LYS A 162 20.55 -5.80 17.47
N LYS A 163 20.78 -6.68 16.51
CA LYS A 163 21.35 -8.03 16.73
C LYS A 163 22.88 -8.02 16.81
N LYS A 164 23.56 -6.86 16.75
CA LYS A 164 25.03 -6.73 16.75
C LYS A 164 25.72 -7.61 15.68
N ARG A 165 25.08 -7.75 14.51
CA ARG A 165 25.60 -8.52 13.36
C ARG A 165 26.39 -7.68 12.36
N LEU A 166 26.48 -6.37 12.60
CA LEU A 166 27.24 -5.45 11.76
C LEU A 166 28.65 -5.30 12.32
N ASP A 167 29.63 -5.69 11.55
CA ASP A 167 31.02 -5.33 11.76
C ASP A 167 31.34 -3.98 11.13
N GLU A 168 32.51 -3.43 11.46
CA GLU A 168 32.95 -2.13 10.97
C GLU A 168 33.08 -2.10 9.44
N LYS A 169 33.59 -3.19 8.85
CA LYS A 169 33.75 -3.33 7.40
C LYS A 169 32.40 -3.31 6.67
N THR A 170 31.42 -4.07 7.16
CA THR A 170 30.07 -4.10 6.59
C THR A 170 29.39 -2.74 6.74
N THR A 171 29.56 -2.08 7.87
CA THR A 171 29.04 -0.74 8.11
C THR A 171 29.58 0.26 7.10
N GLU A 172 30.88 0.24 6.79
CA GLU A 172 31.48 1.15 5.81
C GLU A 172 31.01 0.86 4.39
N ILE A 173 30.84 -0.42 4.02
CA ILE A 173 30.25 -0.81 2.72
C ILE A 173 28.84 -0.27 2.58
N VAL A 174 28.00 -0.41 3.61
CA VAL A 174 26.61 0.10 3.60
C VAL A 174 26.63 1.62 3.47
N ARG A 175 27.46 2.31 4.26
CA ARG A 175 27.60 3.76 4.21
C ARG A 175 27.98 4.26 2.81
N SER A 176 28.97 3.63 2.18
CA SER A 176 29.41 4.02 0.83
C SER A 176 28.30 3.84 -0.20
N LYS A 177 27.52 2.77 -0.11
CA LYS A 177 26.37 2.54 -1.00
C LYS A 177 25.25 3.55 -0.80
N VAL A 178 24.94 3.90 0.44
CA VAL A 178 23.95 4.94 0.76
C VAL A 178 24.38 6.31 0.22
N LEU A 179 25.64 6.72 0.45
CA LEU A 179 26.18 7.96 -0.08
C LEU A 179 26.09 7.99 -1.61
N ARG A 180 26.49 6.91 -2.29
CA ARG A 180 26.38 6.79 -3.74
C ARG A 180 24.92 6.93 -4.23
N ALA A 181 23.96 6.35 -3.50
CA ALA A 181 22.54 6.47 -3.83
C ALA A 181 22.06 7.92 -3.73
N ILE A 182 22.42 8.62 -2.66
CA ILE A 182 22.08 10.04 -2.44
C ILE A 182 22.71 10.92 -3.53
N GLU A 183 23.98 10.74 -3.82
CA GLU A 183 24.68 11.46 -4.88
C GLU A 183 24.02 11.27 -6.25
N LEU A 184 23.66 10.02 -6.59
CA LEU A 184 22.97 9.70 -7.83
C LEU A 184 21.62 10.41 -7.94
N LEU A 185 20.83 10.44 -6.86
CA LEU A 185 19.56 11.16 -6.82
C LEU A 185 19.78 12.67 -7.03
N HIS A 186 20.71 13.27 -6.30
CA HIS A 186 21.02 14.71 -6.40
C HIS A 186 21.47 15.10 -7.81
N LEU A 187 22.33 14.30 -8.44
CA LEU A 187 22.78 14.53 -9.83
C LEU A 187 21.63 14.51 -10.85
N ASN A 188 20.52 13.83 -10.50
CA ASN A 188 19.33 13.75 -11.34
C ASN A 188 18.20 14.71 -10.89
N GLY A 189 18.51 15.67 -10.01
CA GLY A 189 17.58 16.68 -9.52
C GLY A 189 16.49 16.10 -8.61
N LEU A 190 16.77 14.96 -7.97
CA LEU A 190 15.89 14.31 -7.01
C LEU A 190 16.46 14.49 -5.60
N VAL A 191 15.57 14.80 -4.66
CA VAL A 191 15.93 14.95 -3.24
C VAL A 191 15.31 13.78 -2.47
N PHE A 192 16.11 13.13 -1.62
CA PHE A 192 15.59 12.19 -0.65
C PHE A 192 14.98 12.99 0.50
N GLY A 193 13.66 12.93 0.64
CA GLY A 193 12.91 13.65 1.67
C GLY A 193 11.69 12.84 2.09
N GLU A 194 11.26 13.08 3.31
CA GLU A 194 9.95 12.63 3.77
C GLU A 194 8.90 13.56 3.14
N GLY A 195 7.95 12.99 2.40
CA GLY A 195 6.82 13.69 1.79
C GLY A 195 5.58 13.63 2.68
#